data_bfe2c8a52d2826790e9356abeb1c85a5
#
_entry.id   bfe2c8a52d2826790e9356abeb1c85a5
#
_cell.length_a   1.000
_cell.length_b   1.000
_cell.length_c   1.000
_cell.angle_alpha   90.00
_cell.angle_beta   90.00
_cell.angle_gamma   90.00
#
_symmetry.space_group_name_H-M   'P 1'
#
loop_
_entity.id
_entity.type
_entity.pdbx_description
1 polymer ?
#
loop_
_entity_poly.entity_id
_entity_poly.type
_entity_poly.pdbx_seq_one_letter_code
_entity_poly.pdbx_strand_id
1 'polypeptide(L)'
;MYDWVASGSIWYRHFLRFIEVPPESIEWWIGDIDTSRATTHLYTLPAGVRRPPQGRSLSEMLIAGEIDAIYSPPRPQRYDPVNGPIVRLFSDIRAVERDYFRRTGCFPPQHLMILRRDVWEREKWIARSLTEAFIRCNDQFAAAQRRFPYVSPWLDVELEETEALMGIDFHPYGFEKNRNAVEIFCRQAHEIGIVNRPITAEEYFADYLAS
;
A
#
# COMPACT_ATOMS: atom_id res chain seq x y z
N MET A 1 2.94 -13.70 2.84
CA MET A 1 2.16 -12.45 2.59
C MET A 1 0.80 -12.56 3.25
N TYR A 2 0.30 -11.47 3.84
CA TYR A 2 -0.96 -11.45 4.58
C TYR A 2 -2.19 -11.69 3.70
N ASP A 3 -2.30 -11.01 2.57
CA ASP A 3 -3.44 -11.13 1.64
C ASP A 3 -2.97 -10.93 0.19
N TRP A 4 -3.59 -11.64 -0.78
CA TRP A 4 -3.15 -11.60 -2.18
C TRP A 4 -3.63 -10.36 -2.93
N VAL A 5 -4.88 -9.94 -2.69
CA VAL A 5 -5.53 -8.84 -3.44
C VAL A 5 -5.53 -7.50 -2.70
N ALA A 6 -5.05 -7.46 -1.47
CA ALA A 6 -4.94 -6.21 -0.74
C ALA A 6 -4.05 -5.21 -1.49
N SER A 7 -4.42 -3.92 -1.47
CA SER A 7 -3.67 -2.86 -2.17
C SER A 7 -2.20 -2.84 -1.80
N GLY A 8 -1.87 -2.97 -0.52
CA GLY A 8 -0.48 -3.06 -0.07
C GLY A 8 0.28 -4.25 -0.65
N SER A 9 -0.39 -5.39 -0.86
CA SER A 9 0.23 -6.57 -1.48
C SER A 9 0.49 -6.37 -2.98
N ILE A 10 -0.35 -5.59 -3.66
CA ILE A 10 -0.14 -5.20 -5.06
C ILE A 10 1.06 -4.27 -5.16
N TRP A 11 1.13 -3.25 -4.30
CA TRP A 11 2.25 -2.32 -4.21
C TRP A 11 3.57 -3.00 -3.83
N TYR A 12 3.53 -3.96 -2.92
CA TYR A 12 4.72 -4.70 -2.53
C TYR A 12 5.31 -5.49 -3.71
N ARG A 13 4.49 -6.13 -4.55
CA ARG A 13 4.96 -6.80 -5.76
C ARG A 13 5.53 -5.85 -6.81
N HIS A 14 4.99 -4.63 -6.92
CA HIS A 14 5.60 -3.59 -7.72
C HIS A 14 6.96 -3.16 -7.14
N PHE A 15 7.06 -3.00 -5.83
CA PHE A 15 8.31 -2.71 -5.14
C PHE A 15 9.36 -3.81 -5.32
N LEU A 16 8.97 -5.08 -5.30
CA LEU A 16 9.89 -6.19 -5.56
C LEU A 16 10.50 -6.10 -6.97
N ARG A 17 9.72 -5.80 -7.99
CA ARG A 17 10.25 -5.55 -9.35
C ARG A 17 11.23 -4.37 -9.38
N PHE A 18 10.94 -3.32 -8.62
CA PHE A 18 11.82 -2.16 -8.51
C PHE A 18 13.20 -2.52 -7.94
N ILE A 19 13.27 -3.43 -6.98
CA ILE A 19 14.53 -3.95 -6.41
C ILE A 19 15.06 -5.18 -7.15
N GLU A 20 14.61 -5.38 -8.40
CA GLU A 20 15.05 -6.45 -9.30
C GLU A 20 14.75 -7.88 -8.81
N VAL A 21 13.73 -8.05 -7.97
CA VAL A 21 13.21 -9.34 -7.55
C VAL A 21 11.88 -9.62 -8.26
N PRO A 22 11.87 -10.41 -9.35
CA PRO A 22 10.65 -10.69 -10.09
C PRO A 22 9.65 -11.46 -9.21
N PRO A 23 8.41 -10.98 -9.04
CA PRO A 23 7.39 -11.69 -8.24
C PRO A 23 7.13 -13.12 -8.72
N GLU A 24 7.38 -13.40 -9.98
CA GLU A 24 7.22 -14.72 -10.62
C GLU A 24 8.28 -15.73 -10.16
N SER A 25 9.41 -15.26 -9.64
CA SER A 25 10.47 -16.12 -9.08
C SER A 25 10.24 -16.52 -7.64
N ILE A 26 9.17 -16.00 -7.01
CA ILE A 26 8.89 -16.18 -5.59
C ILE A 26 7.86 -17.27 -5.37
N GLU A 27 8.13 -18.17 -4.44
CA GLU A 27 7.13 -19.08 -3.90
C GLU A 27 6.26 -18.35 -2.88
N TRP A 28 4.99 -18.17 -3.20
CA TRP A 28 4.08 -17.37 -2.40
C TRP A 28 3.28 -18.17 -1.38
N TRP A 29 3.28 -17.67 -0.14
CA TRP A 29 2.47 -18.19 0.96
C TRP A 29 1.52 -17.12 1.47
N ILE A 30 0.21 -17.45 1.60
CA ILE A 30 -0.83 -16.54 2.06
C ILE A 30 -1.44 -17.08 3.35
N GLY A 31 -1.36 -16.31 4.42
CA GLY A 31 -1.88 -16.71 5.72
C GLY A 31 -1.80 -15.61 6.76
N ASP A 32 -2.30 -15.91 7.95
CA ASP A 32 -2.20 -15.01 9.09
C ASP A 32 -0.74 -14.86 9.54
N ILE A 33 -0.41 -13.69 10.02
CA ILE A 33 0.96 -13.36 10.40
C ILE A 33 1.36 -14.04 11.71
N ASP A 34 0.56 -13.91 12.75
CA ASP A 34 0.90 -14.35 14.11
C ASP A 34 -0.06 -15.40 14.68
N THR A 35 -1.15 -15.68 13.99
CA THR A 35 -2.13 -16.69 14.41
C THR A 35 -2.27 -17.80 13.37
N SER A 36 -2.61 -18.98 13.83
CA SER A 36 -2.85 -20.14 12.97
C SER A 36 -4.29 -20.20 12.43
N ARG A 37 -5.05 -19.09 12.48
CA ARG A 37 -6.42 -19.06 11.98
C ARG A 37 -6.43 -19.20 10.47
N ALA A 38 -7.31 -20.07 9.97
CA ALA A 38 -7.59 -20.13 8.55
C ALA A 38 -8.22 -18.81 8.08
N THR A 39 -7.51 -18.05 7.28
CA THR A 39 -8.05 -16.83 6.67
C THR A 39 -9.03 -17.24 5.58
N THR A 40 -10.30 -16.86 5.71
CA THR A 40 -11.30 -17.06 4.67
C THR A 40 -11.21 -15.90 3.69
N HIS A 41 -10.67 -16.15 2.50
CA HIS A 41 -10.66 -15.16 1.42
C HIS A 41 -11.95 -15.30 0.59
N LEU A 42 -12.48 -14.15 0.15
CA LEU A 42 -13.64 -14.09 -0.76
C LEU A 42 -13.28 -14.35 -2.24
N TYR A 43 -12.04 -14.77 -2.49
CA TYR A 43 -11.51 -15.03 -3.83
C TYR A 43 -10.69 -16.33 -3.84
N THR A 44 -10.55 -16.90 -5.03
CA THR A 44 -9.70 -18.09 -5.25
C THR A 44 -8.25 -17.66 -5.38
N LEU A 45 -7.34 -18.29 -4.63
CA LEU A 45 -5.91 -18.07 -4.78
C LEU A 45 -5.43 -18.53 -6.16
N PRO A 46 -4.51 -17.82 -6.80
CA PRO A 46 -3.89 -18.26 -8.04
C PRO A 46 -3.18 -19.61 -7.89
N ALA A 47 -3.05 -20.33 -9.00
CA ALA A 47 -2.29 -21.58 -9.02
C ALA A 47 -0.85 -21.35 -8.54
N GLY A 48 -0.34 -22.25 -7.70
CA GLY A 48 1.00 -22.16 -7.13
C GLY A 48 1.11 -21.33 -5.84
N VAL A 49 0.09 -20.55 -5.48
CA VAL A 49 0.06 -19.83 -4.18
C VAL A 49 -0.37 -20.81 -3.09
N ARG A 50 0.41 -20.91 -2.03
CA ARG A 50 0.24 -21.88 -0.94
C ARG A 50 -0.38 -21.26 0.31
N ARG A 51 -0.86 -22.11 1.20
CA ARG A 51 -1.28 -21.75 2.57
C ARG A 51 -0.36 -22.43 3.58
N PRO A 52 -0.08 -21.79 4.72
CA PRO A 52 0.60 -22.46 5.83
C PRO A 52 -0.09 -23.77 6.20
N PRO A 53 0.67 -24.77 6.66
CA PRO A 53 0.11 -25.97 7.26
C PRO A 53 -0.85 -25.62 8.41
N GLN A 54 -1.82 -26.51 8.67
CA GLN A 54 -2.74 -26.30 9.79
C GLN A 54 -2.00 -26.10 11.11
N GLY A 55 -2.40 -25.07 11.85
CA GLY A 55 -1.78 -24.75 13.14
C GLY A 55 -0.49 -23.93 13.05
N ARG A 56 -0.09 -23.47 11.86
CA ARG A 56 1.12 -22.64 11.65
C ARG A 56 0.77 -21.24 11.19
N SER A 57 1.49 -20.26 11.71
CA SER A 57 1.47 -18.86 11.23
C SER A 57 2.67 -18.57 10.32
N LEU A 58 2.59 -17.46 9.55
CA LEU A 58 3.72 -17.04 8.71
C LEU A 58 4.92 -16.61 9.55
N SER A 59 4.73 -16.00 10.73
CA SER A 59 5.82 -15.64 11.63
C SER A 59 6.56 -16.87 12.17
N GLU A 60 5.84 -17.93 12.50
CA GLU A 60 6.47 -19.20 12.93
C GLU A 60 7.27 -19.84 11.79
N MET A 61 6.75 -19.83 10.56
CA MET A 61 7.47 -20.35 9.39
C MET A 61 8.73 -19.55 9.09
N LEU A 62 8.67 -18.20 9.22
CA LEU A 62 9.83 -17.33 9.03
C LEU A 62 10.92 -17.62 10.07
N ILE A 63 10.54 -17.73 11.35
CA ILE A 63 11.48 -18.01 12.44
C ILE A 63 12.11 -19.41 12.30
N ALA A 64 11.34 -20.37 11.77
CA ALA A 64 11.83 -21.71 11.49
C ALA A 64 12.70 -21.82 10.22
N GLY A 65 12.83 -20.73 9.44
CA GLY A 65 13.58 -20.72 8.18
C GLY A 65 12.87 -21.47 7.03
N GLU A 66 11.58 -21.69 7.13
CA GLU A 66 10.77 -22.35 6.10
C GLU A 66 10.34 -21.39 4.98
N ILE A 67 10.35 -20.08 5.27
CA ILE A 67 10.17 -18.97 4.32
C ILE A 67 11.22 -17.90 4.61
N ASP A 68 11.61 -17.14 3.60
CA ASP A 68 12.72 -16.18 3.69
C ASP A 68 12.28 -14.78 4.15
N ALA A 69 11.03 -14.37 3.84
CA ALA A 69 10.53 -13.05 4.17
C ALA A 69 9.00 -13.05 4.33
N ILE A 70 8.48 -12.06 5.05
CA ILE A 70 7.04 -11.78 5.10
C ILE A 70 6.75 -10.32 4.76
N TYR A 71 5.67 -10.12 4.02
CA TYR A 71 5.02 -8.81 3.91
C TYR A 71 3.78 -8.79 4.80
N SER A 72 3.71 -7.82 5.69
CA SER A 72 2.63 -7.71 6.68
C SER A 72 2.28 -6.26 6.97
N PRO A 73 1.03 -5.81 6.78
CA PRO A 73 0.59 -4.49 7.25
C PRO A 73 0.68 -4.35 8.78
N PRO A 74 0.19 -5.29 9.60
CA PRO A 74 0.46 -5.25 11.04
C PRO A 74 1.89 -5.71 11.33
N ARG A 75 2.52 -5.07 12.31
CA ARG A 75 3.84 -5.48 12.78
C ARG A 75 3.75 -6.88 13.42
N PRO A 76 4.60 -7.84 13.00
CA PRO A 76 4.64 -9.15 13.66
C PRO A 76 4.94 -9.03 15.16
N GLN A 77 4.29 -9.84 16.01
CA GLN A 77 4.44 -9.77 17.46
C GLN A 77 5.89 -10.02 17.93
N ARG A 78 6.64 -10.85 17.22
CA ARG A 78 8.04 -11.18 17.54
C ARG A 78 9.06 -10.31 16.80
N TYR A 79 8.63 -9.21 16.21
CA TYR A 79 9.52 -8.22 15.61
C TYR A 79 10.24 -7.42 16.70
N ASP A 80 11.56 -7.43 16.64
CA ASP A 80 12.43 -6.54 17.41
C ASP A 80 13.60 -6.14 16.49
N PRO A 81 13.81 -4.83 16.24
CA PRO A 81 14.80 -4.36 15.27
C PRO A 81 16.26 -4.63 15.69
N VAL A 82 16.49 -4.93 16.97
CA VAL A 82 17.85 -5.08 17.53
C VAL A 82 18.19 -6.54 17.80
N ASN A 83 17.32 -7.26 18.53
CA ASN A 83 17.64 -8.60 19.05
C ASN A 83 16.56 -9.64 18.70
N GLY A 84 15.56 -9.26 17.91
CA GLY A 84 14.45 -10.16 17.59
C GLY A 84 14.78 -11.19 16.53
N PRO A 85 14.00 -12.28 16.47
CA PRO A 85 14.11 -13.28 15.41
C PRO A 85 13.52 -12.76 14.07
N ILE A 86 12.78 -11.64 14.10
CA ILE A 86 12.22 -10.98 12.92
C ILE A 86 12.71 -9.54 12.92
N VAL A 87 13.39 -9.16 11.85
CA VAL A 87 13.96 -7.82 11.63
C VAL A 87 13.48 -7.26 10.31
N ARG A 88 13.78 -5.99 10.02
CA ARG A 88 13.49 -5.40 8.70
C ARG A 88 14.39 -5.98 7.62
N LEU A 89 13.86 -6.14 6.41
CA LEU A 89 14.60 -6.60 5.25
C LEU A 89 15.74 -5.63 4.87
N PHE A 90 15.53 -4.33 5.04
CA PHE A 90 16.51 -3.30 4.74
C PHE A 90 16.96 -2.60 6.02
N SER A 91 18.28 -2.44 6.20
CA SER A 91 18.86 -1.70 7.32
C SER A 91 18.55 -0.20 7.26
N ASP A 92 18.60 0.38 6.06
CA ASP A 92 18.21 1.77 5.79
C ASP A 92 16.97 1.79 4.89
N ILE A 93 15.80 1.57 5.50
CA ILE A 93 14.52 1.58 4.79
C ILE A 93 14.22 2.96 4.20
N ARG A 94 14.63 4.05 4.89
CA ARG A 94 14.40 5.41 4.42
C ARG A 94 15.14 5.69 3.10
N ALA A 95 16.37 5.26 2.97
CA ALA A 95 17.12 5.40 1.72
C ALA A 95 16.45 4.65 0.56
N VAL A 96 16.00 3.42 0.81
CA VAL A 96 15.32 2.58 -0.18
C VAL A 96 13.99 3.20 -0.63
N GLU A 97 13.16 3.65 0.31
CA GLU A 97 11.87 4.28 0.01
C GLU A 97 12.02 5.61 -0.73
N ARG A 98 13.02 6.42 -0.36
CA ARG A 98 13.35 7.66 -1.06
C ARG A 98 13.84 7.41 -2.49
N ASP A 99 14.65 6.37 -2.72
CA ASP A 99 15.07 5.98 -4.07
C ASP A 99 13.87 5.49 -4.91
N TYR A 100 13.01 4.68 -4.31
CA TYR A 100 11.75 4.28 -4.96
C TYR A 100 10.93 5.50 -5.41
N PHE A 101 10.71 6.47 -4.54
CA PHE A 101 9.98 7.68 -4.90
C PHE A 101 10.68 8.49 -6.00
N ARG A 102 12.01 8.71 -5.91
CA ARG A 102 12.77 9.45 -6.94
C ARG A 102 12.63 8.84 -8.32
N ARG A 103 12.61 7.52 -8.41
CA ARG A 103 12.57 6.80 -9.69
C ARG A 103 11.17 6.59 -10.23
N THR A 104 10.16 6.49 -9.38
CA THR A 104 8.78 6.21 -9.78
C THR A 104 7.88 7.44 -9.76
N GLY A 105 8.23 8.48 -9.00
CA GLY A 105 7.36 9.63 -8.72
C GLY A 105 6.08 9.21 -7.99
N CYS A 106 6.09 8.09 -7.27
CA CYS A 106 4.90 7.51 -6.66
C CYS A 106 5.11 7.25 -5.17
N PHE A 107 4.20 7.81 -4.37
CA PHE A 107 3.97 7.36 -2.99
C PHE A 107 2.70 6.49 -3.01
N PRO A 108 2.80 5.17 -2.69
CA PRO A 108 1.70 4.23 -2.89
C PRO A 108 0.43 4.57 -2.10
N PRO A 109 -0.67 5.01 -2.74
CA PRO A 109 -1.93 5.20 -2.04
C PRO A 109 -2.52 3.87 -1.60
N GLN A 110 -3.09 3.82 -0.38
CA GLN A 110 -3.58 2.59 0.22
C GLN A 110 -5.10 2.47 0.19
N HIS A 111 -5.82 3.59 0.21
CA HIS A 111 -7.26 3.60 0.41
C HIS A 111 -7.97 4.51 -0.58
N LEU A 112 -9.18 4.10 -0.96
CA LEU A 112 -10.11 4.88 -1.77
C LEU A 112 -11.41 5.09 -1.00
N MET A 113 -12.03 6.25 -1.18
CA MET A 113 -13.43 6.47 -0.81
C MET A 113 -14.31 5.86 -1.90
N ILE A 114 -15.31 5.10 -1.49
CA ILE A 114 -16.31 4.54 -2.42
C ILE A 114 -17.71 5.03 -2.05
N LEU A 115 -18.52 5.28 -3.06
CA LEU A 115 -19.95 5.56 -2.91
C LEU A 115 -20.76 4.37 -3.40
N ARG A 116 -21.89 4.12 -2.76
CA ARG A 116 -22.87 3.16 -3.29
C ARG A 116 -23.39 3.68 -4.64
N ARG A 117 -23.59 2.78 -5.59
CA ARG A 117 -24.06 3.09 -6.94
C ARG A 117 -25.35 3.91 -6.92
N ASP A 118 -26.35 3.50 -6.13
CA ASP A 118 -27.64 4.17 -6.04
C ASP A 118 -27.56 5.59 -5.46
N VAL A 119 -26.58 5.87 -4.59
CA VAL A 119 -26.32 7.24 -4.09
C VAL A 119 -25.69 8.09 -5.18
N TRP A 120 -24.64 7.57 -5.84
CA TRP A 120 -23.95 8.29 -6.92
C TRP A 120 -24.91 8.64 -8.09
N GLU A 121 -25.80 7.72 -8.48
CA GLU A 121 -26.76 7.95 -9.57
C GLU A 121 -27.75 9.07 -9.26
N ARG A 122 -28.17 9.21 -8.00
CA ARG A 122 -29.07 10.28 -7.57
C ARG A 122 -28.37 11.61 -7.33
N GLU A 123 -27.16 11.58 -6.80
CA GLU A 123 -26.48 12.73 -6.22
C GLU A 123 -24.99 12.74 -6.65
N LYS A 124 -24.72 12.84 -7.93
CA LYS A 124 -23.36 12.78 -8.51
C LYS A 124 -22.38 13.77 -7.88
N TRP A 125 -22.87 14.96 -7.51
CA TRP A 125 -22.09 16.03 -6.88
C TRP A 125 -21.39 15.62 -5.57
N ILE A 126 -21.89 14.59 -4.89
CA ILE A 126 -21.32 14.11 -3.61
C ILE A 126 -19.85 13.69 -3.78
N ALA A 127 -19.51 13.05 -4.89
CA ALA A 127 -18.15 12.55 -5.11
C ALA A 127 -17.12 13.70 -5.10
N ARG A 128 -17.40 14.77 -5.83
CA ARG A 128 -16.51 15.95 -5.87
C ARG A 128 -16.54 16.73 -4.56
N SER A 129 -17.71 16.93 -3.98
CA SER A 129 -17.84 17.63 -2.70
C SER A 129 -17.08 16.96 -1.58
N LEU A 130 -17.11 15.62 -1.50
CA LEU A 130 -16.31 14.86 -0.53
C LEU A 130 -14.82 14.99 -0.81
N THR A 131 -14.39 14.89 -2.07
CA THR A 131 -12.98 15.08 -2.44
C THR A 131 -12.48 16.45 -2.01
N GLU A 132 -13.23 17.51 -2.29
CA GLU A 132 -12.87 18.87 -1.86
C GLU A 132 -12.84 19.03 -0.34
N ALA A 133 -13.78 18.39 0.37
CA ALA A 133 -13.77 18.39 1.83
C ALA A 133 -12.51 17.72 2.39
N PHE A 134 -12.10 16.58 1.84
CA PHE A 134 -10.85 15.91 2.23
C PHE A 134 -9.62 16.74 1.89
N ILE A 135 -9.57 17.40 0.74
CA ILE A 135 -8.48 18.33 0.39
C ILE A 135 -8.38 19.42 1.44
N ARG A 136 -9.48 20.10 1.77
CA ARG A 136 -9.48 21.15 2.81
C ARG A 136 -9.05 20.63 4.18
N CYS A 137 -9.51 19.45 4.58
CA CYS A 137 -9.09 18.84 5.86
C CYS A 137 -7.59 18.52 5.86
N ASN A 138 -7.07 17.97 4.75
CA ASN A 138 -5.66 17.67 4.60
C ASN A 138 -4.79 18.95 4.68
N ASP A 139 -5.20 20.01 3.99
CA ASP A 139 -4.48 21.30 4.02
C ASP A 139 -4.44 21.89 5.42
N GLN A 140 -5.56 21.85 6.15
CA GLN A 140 -5.63 22.31 7.54
C GLN A 140 -4.74 21.46 8.47
N PHE A 141 -4.79 20.15 8.33
CA PHE A 141 -3.95 19.23 9.10
C PHE A 141 -2.46 19.47 8.81
N ALA A 142 -2.07 19.57 7.56
CA ALA A 142 -0.69 19.83 7.15
C ALA A 142 -0.18 21.18 7.69
N ALA A 143 -1.02 22.24 7.62
CA ALA A 143 -0.67 23.54 8.18
C ALA A 143 -0.52 23.48 9.71
N ALA A 144 -1.38 22.73 10.42
CA ALA A 144 -1.29 22.56 11.86
C ALA A 144 -0.02 21.80 12.27
N GLN A 145 0.35 20.74 11.53
CA GLN A 145 1.58 19.98 11.81
C GLN A 145 2.85 20.83 11.62
N ARG A 146 2.89 21.68 10.59
CA ARG A 146 4.01 22.58 10.35
C ARG A 146 4.13 23.68 11.41
N ARG A 147 2.97 24.11 11.96
CA ARG A 147 2.97 25.14 13.01
C ARG A 147 3.37 24.59 14.38
N PHE A 148 2.93 23.37 14.71
CA PHE A 148 3.15 22.72 16.00
C PHE A 148 3.38 21.21 15.84
N PRO A 149 4.63 20.76 15.59
CA PRO A 149 4.96 19.36 15.36
C PRO A 149 5.01 18.56 16.68
N TYR A 150 3.87 18.23 17.26
CA TYR A 150 3.79 17.56 18.57
C TYR A 150 4.01 16.05 18.58
N VAL A 151 3.88 15.39 17.43
CA VAL A 151 3.82 13.92 17.36
C VAL A 151 5.18 13.29 17.65
N SER A 152 6.28 13.95 17.27
CA SER A 152 7.64 13.45 17.46
C SER A 152 8.59 14.63 17.70
N PRO A 153 9.65 14.46 18.50
CA PRO A 153 10.68 15.50 18.70
C PRO A 153 11.41 15.93 17.42
N TRP A 154 11.36 15.11 16.38
CA TRP A 154 12.06 15.37 15.10
C TRP A 154 11.09 15.62 13.94
N LEU A 155 9.81 15.83 14.21
CA LEU A 155 8.78 15.94 13.16
C LEU A 155 9.01 17.11 12.21
N ASP A 156 9.50 18.24 12.67
CA ASP A 156 9.84 19.40 11.85
C ASP A 156 10.90 19.06 10.81
N VAL A 157 12.00 18.45 11.22
CA VAL A 157 13.06 17.97 10.31
C VAL A 157 12.54 16.92 9.34
N GLU A 158 11.71 15.97 9.81
CA GLU A 158 11.08 14.97 8.96
C GLU A 158 10.17 15.60 7.90
N LEU A 159 9.43 16.64 8.25
CA LEU A 159 8.58 17.38 7.31
C LEU A 159 9.42 18.11 6.27
N GLU A 160 10.47 18.85 6.68
CA GLU A 160 11.39 19.56 5.78
C GLU A 160 12.05 18.59 4.78
N GLU A 161 12.56 17.47 5.23
CA GLU A 161 13.18 16.46 4.37
C GLU A 161 12.18 15.81 3.41
N THR A 162 10.95 15.59 3.86
CA THR A 162 9.88 15.03 3.03
C THR A 162 9.44 16.03 1.97
N GLU A 163 9.25 17.29 2.34
CA GLU A 163 8.89 18.37 1.41
C GLU A 163 9.99 18.63 0.37
N ALA A 164 11.26 18.57 0.76
CA ALA A 164 12.37 18.70 -0.18
C ALA A 164 12.40 17.59 -1.22
N LEU A 165 11.91 16.39 -0.89
CA LEU A 165 11.86 15.25 -1.80
C LEU A 165 10.58 15.19 -2.63
N MET A 166 9.43 15.38 -1.99
CA MET A 166 8.10 15.09 -2.54
C MET A 166 7.28 16.33 -2.88
N GLY A 167 7.73 17.50 -2.45
CA GLY A 167 6.95 18.74 -2.47
C GLY A 167 6.06 18.90 -1.24
N ILE A 168 5.46 20.09 -1.11
CA ILE A 168 4.69 20.48 0.07
C ILE A 168 3.41 19.62 0.27
N ASP A 169 2.83 19.11 -0.80
CA ASP A 169 1.64 18.24 -0.80
C ASP A 169 2.06 16.79 -1.06
N PHE A 170 2.68 16.16 -0.06
CA PHE A 170 3.17 14.78 -0.16
C PHE A 170 2.10 13.70 0.12
N HIS A 171 0.88 14.11 0.52
CA HIS A 171 -0.31 13.24 0.61
C HIS A 171 -1.47 13.83 -0.18
N PRO A 172 -1.33 13.93 -1.52
CA PRO A 172 -2.32 14.62 -2.33
C PRO A 172 -3.64 13.85 -2.40
N TYR A 173 -4.75 14.59 -2.30
CA TYR A 173 -6.09 14.09 -2.60
C TYR A 173 -6.51 14.48 -4.01
N GLY A 174 -7.46 13.72 -4.56
CA GLY A 174 -8.02 13.95 -5.88
C GLY A 174 -7.33 13.18 -6.99
N PHE A 175 -8.05 12.96 -8.09
CA PHE A 175 -7.62 12.12 -9.20
C PHE A 175 -6.37 12.65 -9.91
N GLU A 176 -6.36 13.93 -10.28
CA GLU A 176 -5.28 14.49 -11.11
C GLU A 176 -3.90 14.38 -10.47
N LYS A 177 -3.81 14.65 -9.17
CA LYS A 177 -2.55 14.57 -8.42
C LYS A 177 -2.09 13.12 -8.19
N ASN A 178 -3.02 12.16 -8.22
CA ASN A 178 -2.75 10.74 -8.02
C ASN A 178 -2.75 9.91 -9.31
N ARG A 179 -2.94 10.53 -10.48
CA ARG A 179 -3.05 9.85 -11.79
C ARG A 179 -1.90 8.86 -12.02
N ASN A 180 -0.66 9.28 -11.85
CA ASN A 180 0.52 8.43 -12.01
C ASN A 180 0.48 7.20 -11.09
N ALA A 181 0.13 7.38 -9.82
CA ALA A 181 0.02 6.26 -8.87
C ALA A 181 -1.09 5.29 -9.27
N VAL A 182 -2.24 5.79 -9.72
CA VAL A 182 -3.36 4.95 -10.20
C VAL A 182 -2.97 4.18 -11.46
N GLU A 183 -2.26 4.80 -12.41
CA GLU A 183 -1.74 4.10 -13.61
C GLU A 183 -0.78 2.96 -13.23
N ILE A 184 0.16 3.21 -12.33
CA ILE A 184 1.08 2.17 -11.83
C ILE A 184 0.28 1.04 -11.19
N PHE A 185 -0.69 1.36 -10.34
CA PHE A 185 -1.52 0.38 -9.65
C PHE A 185 -2.33 -0.48 -10.62
N CYS A 186 -3.02 0.13 -11.58
CA CYS A 186 -3.84 -0.57 -12.58
C CYS A 186 -2.98 -1.50 -13.45
N ARG A 187 -1.83 -1.03 -13.91
CA ARG A 187 -0.88 -1.82 -14.67
C ARG A 187 -0.38 -3.02 -13.85
N GLN A 188 0.07 -2.77 -12.62
CA GLN A 188 0.55 -3.82 -11.74
C GLN A 188 -0.54 -4.85 -11.42
N ALA A 189 -1.79 -4.42 -11.17
CA ALA A 189 -2.91 -5.32 -10.92
C ALA A 189 -3.19 -6.25 -12.11
N HIS A 190 -3.02 -5.76 -13.35
CA HIS A 190 -3.13 -6.59 -14.54
C HIS A 190 -1.95 -7.56 -14.69
N GLU A 191 -0.72 -7.09 -14.55
CA GLU A 191 0.49 -7.91 -14.68
C GLU A 191 0.55 -9.09 -13.71
N ILE A 192 -0.02 -8.93 -12.52
CA ILE A 192 -0.08 -9.99 -11.49
C ILE A 192 -1.40 -10.79 -11.52
N GLY A 193 -2.26 -10.57 -12.52
CA GLY A 193 -3.48 -11.34 -12.73
C GLY A 193 -4.63 -11.04 -11.74
N ILE A 194 -4.63 -9.87 -11.07
CA ILE A 194 -5.78 -9.44 -10.25
C ILE A 194 -6.97 -9.06 -11.13
N VAL A 195 -6.67 -8.41 -12.26
CA VAL A 195 -7.66 -8.12 -13.30
C VAL A 195 -7.26 -8.79 -14.62
N ASN A 196 -8.25 -9.19 -15.41
CA ASN A 196 -8.06 -10.01 -16.63
C ASN A 196 -7.77 -9.18 -17.89
N ARG A 197 -7.82 -7.84 -17.79
CA ARG A 197 -7.49 -6.92 -18.88
C ARG A 197 -6.82 -5.66 -18.35
N PRO A 198 -6.05 -4.94 -19.18
CA PRO A 198 -5.57 -3.62 -18.81
C PRO A 198 -6.72 -2.66 -18.52
N ILE A 199 -6.54 -1.80 -17.52
CA ILE A 199 -7.48 -0.74 -17.14
C ILE A 199 -6.65 0.54 -16.99
N THR A 200 -7.09 1.66 -17.60
CA THR A 200 -6.46 2.97 -17.40
C THR A 200 -6.93 3.63 -16.12
N ALA A 201 -6.22 4.66 -15.66
CA ALA A 201 -6.64 5.44 -14.50
C ALA A 201 -7.99 6.12 -14.75
N GLU A 202 -8.21 6.66 -15.95
CA GLU A 202 -9.47 7.29 -16.36
C GLU A 202 -10.63 6.30 -16.34
N GLU A 203 -10.40 5.09 -16.85
CA GLU A 203 -11.41 4.04 -16.84
C GLU A 203 -11.76 3.61 -15.42
N TYR A 204 -10.75 3.48 -14.55
CA TYR A 204 -10.95 3.12 -13.15
C TYR A 204 -11.74 4.18 -12.37
N PHE A 205 -11.58 5.45 -12.70
CA PHE A 205 -12.29 6.60 -12.10
C PHE A 205 -13.37 7.21 -12.99
N ALA A 206 -13.88 6.49 -14.00
CA ALA A 206 -14.82 7.03 -14.99
C ALA A 206 -16.06 7.67 -14.36
N ASP A 207 -16.65 7.02 -13.36
CA ASP A 207 -17.82 7.55 -12.64
C ASP A 207 -17.50 8.86 -11.90
N TYR A 208 -16.35 8.94 -11.25
CA TYR A 208 -15.89 10.17 -10.58
C TYR A 208 -15.65 11.30 -11.59
N LEU A 209 -15.02 10.99 -12.72
CA LEU A 209 -14.75 11.98 -13.76
C LEU A 209 -16.02 12.52 -14.43
N ALA A 210 -17.10 11.74 -14.42
CA ALA A 210 -18.43 12.11 -14.93
C ALA A 210 -19.33 12.80 -13.88
N SER A 211 -18.83 13.04 -12.66
CA SER A 211 -19.60 13.66 -11.57
C SER A 211 -19.50 15.18 -11.54
#